data_466ad5f5ca1d49eaa0b5a1dcc51f6653
#
_entry.id   466ad5f5ca1d49eaa0b5a1dcc51f6653
#
_cell.length_a   1.000
_cell.length_b   1.000
_cell.length_c   1.000
_cell.angle_alpha   90.00
_cell.angle_beta   90.00
_cell.angle_gamma   90.00
#
_symmetry.space_group_name_H-M   'P 1'
#
loop_
_entity.id
_entity.type
_entity.pdbx_description
1 polymer ?
#
loop_
_entity_poly.entity_id
_entity_poly.type
_entity_poly.pdbx_seq_one_letter_code
_entity_poly.pdbx_strand_id
1 'polypeptide(L)'
;IEKLIKGHKIHTSSQVVFNCEAEELDNIFTDWKIFTGTIKSGVNKGKTNKLIRVHQNSACLITSKDIGAPEKDRYILGLYMVDENFIGRLCEDGYIPAHSDYRIKLTEEESKKMPFWKYYVSNKYKNNMTWNSGIYRYFDNIWMAQILKDLVELKREQQDTDISQEFFDYFCFVNNIEEKNIPMPDGPLMRLSSALS
;
A
#
# COMPACT_ATOMS: atom_id res chain seq x y z
N ILE A 1 -0.63 21.99 1.44
CA ILE A 1 -1.42 22.71 0.43
C ILE A 1 -0.51 23.46 -0.53
N GLU A 2 0.44 24.27 -0.09
CA GLU A 2 1.37 25.02 -0.98
C GLU A 2 2.24 24.12 -1.89
N LYS A 3 2.63 22.93 -1.42
CA LYS A 3 3.40 21.97 -2.22
C LYS A 3 2.57 21.26 -3.31
N LEU A 4 1.28 21.15 -3.12
CA LEU A 4 0.35 20.62 -4.13
C LEU A 4 0.15 21.58 -5.31
N ILE A 5 0.19 22.88 -5.05
CA ILE A 5 0.04 23.93 -6.06
C ILE A 5 1.21 23.97 -7.05
N LYS A 6 2.36 23.39 -6.69
CA LYS A 6 3.54 23.31 -7.57
C LYS A 6 3.50 22.17 -8.61
N GLY A 7 2.33 21.58 -8.85
CA GLY A 7 2.09 20.87 -10.10
C GLY A 7 2.70 19.46 -10.21
N HIS A 8 2.87 18.74 -9.11
CA HIS A 8 3.18 17.32 -9.22
C HIS A 8 1.93 16.56 -9.68
N LYS A 9 1.91 16.22 -10.95
CA LYS A 9 0.86 15.40 -11.53
C LYS A 9 0.93 13.99 -10.92
N ILE A 10 0.03 13.70 -9.99
CA ILE A 10 -0.07 12.36 -9.41
C ILE A 10 -0.67 11.45 -10.47
N HIS A 11 0.06 10.40 -10.79
CA HIS A 11 -0.43 9.39 -11.71
C HIS A 11 -1.42 8.47 -10.98
N THR A 12 -2.52 8.11 -11.62
CA THR A 12 -3.57 7.23 -11.04
C THR A 12 -3.04 5.87 -10.56
N SER A 13 -1.92 5.41 -11.06
CA SER A 13 -1.30 4.14 -10.67
C SER A 13 0.00 4.33 -9.88
N SER A 14 0.16 5.41 -9.16
CA SER A 14 1.37 5.71 -8.40
C SER A 14 1.42 5.05 -7.01
N GLN A 15 0.35 4.41 -6.57
CA GLN A 15 0.32 3.66 -5.32
C GLN A 15 1.01 2.31 -5.51
N VAL A 16 1.68 1.82 -4.47
CA VAL A 16 2.43 0.57 -4.53
C VAL A 16 2.17 -0.29 -3.32
N VAL A 17 2.06 -1.60 -3.53
CA VAL A 17 1.97 -2.61 -2.48
C VAL A 17 3.18 -3.52 -2.52
N PHE A 18 3.70 -3.84 -1.34
CA PHE A 18 4.84 -4.73 -1.15
C PHE A 18 4.43 -6.04 -0.50
N ASN A 19 5.02 -7.12 -1.01
CA ASN A 19 5.08 -8.40 -0.34
C ASN A 19 6.36 -8.45 0.49
N CYS A 20 6.25 -8.41 1.81
CA CYS A 20 7.37 -8.38 2.73
C CYS A 20 7.51 -9.73 3.45
N GLU A 21 8.74 -10.20 3.56
CA GLU A 21 9.06 -11.38 4.37
C GLU A 21 9.15 -10.99 5.86
N ALA A 22 8.92 -11.97 6.73
CA ALA A 22 8.88 -11.73 8.18
C ALA A 22 10.17 -11.08 8.72
N GLU A 23 11.32 -11.48 8.19
CA GLU A 23 12.63 -10.97 8.61
C GLU A 23 12.84 -9.48 8.25
N GLU A 24 12.12 -8.96 7.26
CA GLU A 24 12.25 -7.58 6.81
C GLU A 24 11.41 -6.60 7.64
N LEU A 25 10.32 -7.10 8.24
CA LEU A 25 9.29 -6.25 8.85
C LEU A 25 9.81 -5.39 9.99
N ASP A 26 10.63 -5.95 10.87
CA ASP A 26 11.20 -5.21 11.98
C ASP A 26 12.02 -4.02 11.51
N ASN A 27 12.84 -4.21 10.47
CA ASN A 27 13.64 -3.15 9.88
C ASN A 27 12.77 -2.10 9.17
N ILE A 28 11.75 -2.54 8.45
CA ILE A 28 10.83 -1.63 7.75
C ILE A 28 10.16 -0.67 8.74
N PHE A 29 9.62 -1.20 9.85
CA PHE A 29 8.93 -0.38 10.83
C PHE A 29 9.85 0.36 11.81
N THR A 30 11.11 0.00 11.89
CA THR A 30 12.12 0.74 12.63
C THR A 30 12.63 1.92 11.81
N ASP A 31 13.03 1.65 10.56
CA ASP A 31 13.67 2.64 9.68
C ASP A 31 12.67 3.42 8.82
N TRP A 32 11.44 2.94 8.72
CA TRP A 32 10.38 3.48 7.87
C TRP A 32 10.82 3.69 6.42
N LYS A 33 11.37 2.63 5.86
CA LYS A 33 11.74 2.56 4.45
C LYS A 33 11.64 1.11 3.95
N ILE A 34 11.32 0.95 2.67
CA ILE A 34 11.21 -0.35 2.03
C ILE A 34 12.23 -0.46 0.91
N PHE A 35 12.93 -1.59 0.84
CA PHE A 35 13.82 -1.92 -0.25
C PHE A 35 13.05 -2.44 -1.46
N THR A 36 13.31 -1.87 -2.65
CA THR A 36 12.59 -2.18 -3.88
C THR A 36 13.06 -3.47 -4.57
N GLY A 37 14.12 -4.08 -4.05
CA GLY A 37 14.72 -5.27 -4.63
C GLY A 37 15.73 -4.99 -5.74
N THR A 38 16.32 -6.06 -6.25
CA THR A 38 17.32 -6.00 -7.31
C THR A 38 16.81 -6.68 -8.59
N ILE A 39 17.26 -6.18 -9.72
CA ILE A 39 16.95 -6.74 -11.05
C ILE A 39 17.71 -8.07 -11.19
N LYS A 40 16.97 -9.14 -11.48
CA LYS A 40 17.49 -10.51 -11.49
C LYS A 40 18.10 -10.95 -12.84
N SER A 41 17.81 -10.26 -13.93
CA SER A 41 18.24 -10.64 -15.28
C SER A 41 18.41 -9.45 -16.21
N GLY A 42 19.08 -9.68 -17.36
CA GLY A 42 19.33 -8.67 -18.38
C GLY A 42 20.52 -7.77 -18.10
N VAL A 43 20.68 -6.72 -18.89
CA VAL A 43 21.82 -5.78 -18.83
C VAL A 43 21.89 -5.00 -17.51
N ASN A 44 20.77 -4.88 -16.78
CA ASN A 44 20.70 -4.19 -15.50
C ASN A 44 20.72 -5.13 -14.29
N LYS A 45 21.08 -6.41 -14.48
CA LYS A 45 21.18 -7.38 -13.38
C LYS A 45 22.04 -6.86 -12.24
N GLY A 46 21.55 -7.00 -11.03
CA GLY A 46 22.24 -6.56 -9.80
C GLY A 46 22.00 -5.10 -9.42
N LYS A 47 21.46 -4.28 -10.32
CA LYS A 47 21.03 -2.93 -9.96
C LYS A 47 19.71 -2.96 -9.20
N THR A 48 19.45 -1.94 -8.39
CA THR A 48 18.19 -1.79 -7.68
C THR A 48 17.03 -1.51 -8.64
N ASN A 49 15.85 -2.01 -8.30
CA ASN A 49 14.63 -1.65 -9.02
C ASN A 49 14.33 -0.16 -8.80
N LYS A 50 14.00 0.53 -9.88
CA LYS A 50 13.52 1.92 -9.80
C LYS A 50 12.02 1.96 -10.02
N LEU A 51 11.28 2.32 -8.98
CA LEU A 51 9.84 2.50 -9.07
C LEU A 51 9.54 3.91 -9.60
N ILE A 52 9.67 4.08 -10.91
CA ILE A 52 9.61 5.39 -11.57
C ILE A 52 8.28 6.13 -11.40
N ARG A 53 7.22 5.42 -11.03
CA ARG A 53 5.87 5.98 -10.80
C ARG A 53 5.62 6.32 -9.35
N VAL A 54 6.56 5.99 -8.46
CA VAL A 54 6.48 6.32 -7.03
C VAL A 54 7.25 7.60 -6.77
N HIS A 55 6.59 8.54 -6.14
CA HIS A 55 7.14 9.86 -5.80
C HIS A 55 6.33 10.48 -4.67
N GLN A 56 6.56 11.75 -4.37
CA GLN A 56 5.77 12.50 -3.41
C GLN A 56 4.27 12.22 -3.57
N ASN A 57 3.56 12.03 -2.46
CA ASN A 57 2.14 11.71 -2.35
C ASN A 57 1.72 10.30 -2.80
N SER A 58 2.64 9.47 -3.26
CA SER A 58 2.37 8.03 -3.40
C SER A 58 2.25 7.39 -2.03
N ALA A 59 1.39 6.39 -1.90
CA ALA A 59 1.29 5.57 -0.70
C ALA A 59 1.89 4.18 -0.94
N CYS A 60 2.61 3.69 0.07
CA CYS A 60 3.20 2.35 0.10
C CYS A 60 2.47 1.48 1.11
N LEU A 61 1.89 0.38 0.64
CA LEU A 61 1.19 -0.60 1.46
C LEU A 61 2.12 -1.77 1.78
N ILE A 62 2.17 -2.15 3.05
CA ILE A 62 3.01 -3.24 3.55
C ILE A 62 2.11 -4.45 3.82
N THR A 63 2.37 -5.55 3.13
CA THR A 63 1.62 -6.80 3.29
C THR A 63 2.54 -7.98 3.54
N SER A 64 2.03 -8.97 4.24
CA SER A 64 2.69 -10.26 4.43
C SER A 64 1.64 -11.35 4.61
N LYS A 65 2.09 -12.57 4.75
CA LYS A 65 1.29 -13.71 5.17
C LYS A 65 2.13 -14.62 6.05
N ASP A 66 1.48 -15.39 6.90
CA ASP A 66 2.17 -16.34 7.75
C ASP A 66 2.86 -17.43 6.91
N ILE A 67 3.94 -17.96 7.43
CA ILE A 67 4.71 -19.02 6.76
C ILE A 67 3.80 -20.23 6.54
N GLY A 68 3.72 -20.69 5.30
CA GLY A 68 2.88 -21.83 4.92
C GLY A 68 1.39 -21.51 4.78
N ALA A 69 0.94 -20.30 5.11
CA ALA A 69 -0.44 -19.90 4.89
C ALA A 69 -0.78 -19.74 3.41
N PRO A 70 -2.03 -20.02 3.00
CA PRO A 70 -2.45 -19.76 1.63
C PRO A 70 -2.50 -18.28 1.31
N GLU A 71 -2.35 -17.94 0.04
CA GLU A 71 -2.30 -16.54 -0.41
C GLU A 71 -3.55 -15.72 -0.03
N LYS A 72 -4.72 -16.36 0.04
CA LYS A 72 -5.97 -15.72 0.49
C LYS A 72 -5.91 -15.08 1.88
N ASP A 73 -4.97 -15.56 2.71
CA ASP A 73 -4.79 -15.10 4.09
C ASP A 73 -3.77 -13.97 4.23
N ARG A 74 -3.29 -13.41 3.10
CA ARG A 74 -2.42 -12.22 3.11
C ARG A 74 -3.11 -11.05 3.78
N TYR A 75 -2.41 -10.39 4.69
CA TYR A 75 -2.94 -9.29 5.47
C TYR A 75 -2.08 -8.02 5.36
N ILE A 76 -2.68 -6.90 5.67
CA ILE A 76 -2.04 -5.59 5.70
C ILE A 76 -1.41 -5.37 7.07
N LEU A 77 -0.13 -4.99 7.09
CA LEU A 77 0.64 -4.71 8.31
C LEU A 77 0.77 -3.23 8.62
N GLY A 78 0.61 -2.41 7.61
CA GLY A 78 0.73 -0.97 7.70
C GLY A 78 0.85 -0.32 6.34
N LEU A 79 0.97 0.98 6.36
CA LEU A 79 1.23 1.79 5.18
C LEU A 79 1.86 3.11 5.57
N TYR A 80 2.50 3.74 4.60
CA TYR A 80 3.00 5.09 4.75
C TYR A 80 2.88 5.88 3.45
N MET A 81 2.83 7.18 3.57
CA MET A 81 3.03 8.07 2.44
C MET A 81 4.52 8.25 2.19
N VAL A 82 4.91 8.30 0.94
CA VAL A 82 6.32 8.48 0.54
C VAL A 82 6.83 9.85 0.97
N ASP A 83 8.10 9.91 1.37
CA ASP A 83 8.78 11.15 1.72
C ASP A 83 8.62 12.20 0.61
N GLU A 84 8.40 13.44 1.00
CA GLU A 84 8.09 14.55 0.09
C GLU A 84 9.21 14.91 -0.89
N ASN A 85 10.45 14.51 -0.60
CA ASN A 85 11.60 14.76 -1.46
C ASN A 85 11.98 13.56 -2.33
N PHE A 86 11.27 12.44 -2.20
CA PHE A 86 11.58 11.22 -2.93
C PHE A 86 11.13 11.28 -4.39
N ILE A 87 12.03 10.87 -5.28
CA ILE A 87 11.76 10.72 -6.71
C ILE A 87 12.25 9.33 -7.14
N GLY A 88 11.33 8.42 -7.45
CA GLY A 88 11.63 7.02 -7.71
C GLY A 88 12.61 6.79 -8.86
N ARG A 89 12.54 7.58 -9.93
CA ARG A 89 13.47 7.49 -11.07
C ARG A 89 14.91 7.85 -10.71
N LEU A 90 15.13 8.64 -9.65
CA LEU A 90 16.43 9.10 -9.17
C LEU A 90 16.95 8.26 -8.00
N CYS A 91 16.18 7.32 -7.50
CA CYS A 91 16.56 6.46 -6.38
C CYS A 91 17.65 5.47 -6.79
N GLU A 92 18.85 5.61 -6.23
CA GLU A 92 19.99 4.73 -6.51
C GLU A 92 20.17 3.64 -5.45
N ASP A 93 19.82 3.91 -4.18
CA ASP A 93 19.98 2.95 -3.09
C ASP A 93 18.84 1.92 -3.01
N GLY A 94 17.78 2.12 -3.75
CA GLY A 94 16.64 1.21 -3.81
C GLY A 94 15.70 1.28 -2.61
N TYR A 95 15.82 2.26 -1.74
CA TYR A 95 14.92 2.45 -0.61
C TYR A 95 13.90 3.54 -0.87
N ILE A 96 12.64 3.27 -0.50
CA ILE A 96 11.55 4.24 -0.52
C ILE A 96 11.28 4.67 0.92
N PRO A 97 11.71 5.88 1.34
CA PRO A 97 11.50 6.37 2.69
C PRO A 97 10.08 6.89 2.90
N ALA A 98 9.61 6.81 4.13
CA ALA A 98 8.30 7.30 4.53
C ALA A 98 8.34 8.80 4.88
N HIS A 99 7.22 9.47 4.61
CA HIS A 99 6.91 10.79 5.17
C HIS A 99 7.02 10.74 6.70
N SER A 100 7.43 11.83 7.32
CA SER A 100 7.65 11.89 8.77
C SER A 100 6.38 11.63 9.60
N ASP A 101 5.22 12.04 9.12
CA ASP A 101 3.98 12.04 9.87
C ASP A 101 2.99 10.95 9.42
N TYR A 102 2.91 10.70 8.10
CA TYR A 102 1.93 9.77 7.54
C TYR A 102 2.46 8.34 7.52
N ARG A 103 2.47 7.72 8.70
CA ARG A 103 2.94 6.35 8.95
C ARG A 103 1.93 5.63 9.81
N ILE A 104 1.47 4.46 9.38
CA ILE A 104 0.55 3.62 10.12
C ILE A 104 1.16 2.22 10.24
N LYS A 105 1.38 1.76 11.46
CA LYS A 105 1.73 0.38 11.78
C LYS A 105 0.54 -0.26 12.50
N LEU A 106 0.11 -1.41 12.04
CA LEU A 106 -0.96 -2.18 12.67
C LEU A 106 -0.39 -3.14 13.70
N THR A 107 -1.14 -3.39 14.76
CA THR A 107 -0.88 -4.50 15.66
C THR A 107 -1.20 -5.82 14.96
N GLU A 108 -0.76 -6.94 15.51
CA GLU A 108 -1.09 -8.26 14.97
C GLU A 108 -2.60 -8.49 14.90
N GLU A 109 -3.32 -8.09 15.94
CA GLU A 109 -4.78 -8.20 15.98
C GLU A 109 -5.46 -7.33 14.91
N GLU A 110 -5.01 -6.11 14.73
CA GLU A 110 -5.53 -5.20 13.71
C GLU A 110 -5.24 -5.73 12.29
N SER A 111 -4.03 -6.23 12.07
CA SER A 111 -3.62 -6.79 10.76
C SER A 111 -4.51 -7.93 10.32
N LYS A 112 -4.90 -8.81 11.24
CA LYS A 112 -5.82 -9.94 10.94
C LYS A 112 -7.22 -9.48 10.52
N LYS A 113 -7.62 -8.26 10.86
CA LYS A 113 -8.88 -7.64 10.43
C LYS A 113 -8.76 -6.92 9.08
N MET A 114 -7.56 -6.87 8.51
CA MET A 114 -7.27 -6.16 7.27
C MET A 114 -6.73 -7.10 6.18
N PRO A 115 -7.57 -7.98 5.62
CA PRO A 115 -7.15 -8.91 4.57
C PRO A 115 -6.91 -8.16 3.26
N PHE A 116 -5.76 -8.38 2.64
CA PHE A 116 -5.35 -7.71 1.40
C PHE A 116 -6.32 -7.98 0.24
N TRP A 117 -6.75 -9.23 0.08
CA TRP A 117 -7.61 -9.65 -1.03
C TRP A 117 -9.06 -9.19 -0.94
N LYS A 118 -9.41 -8.47 0.12
CA LYS A 118 -10.66 -7.69 0.20
C LYS A 118 -10.68 -6.55 -0.82
N TYR A 119 -9.51 -5.99 -1.15
CA TYR A 119 -9.37 -4.74 -1.92
C TYR A 119 -8.80 -4.94 -3.32
N TYR A 120 -7.78 -5.77 -3.45
CA TYR A 120 -7.04 -5.93 -4.71
C TYR A 120 -7.81 -6.81 -5.68
N VAL A 121 -7.94 -6.35 -6.94
CA VAL A 121 -8.56 -7.08 -8.04
C VAL A 121 -7.57 -7.25 -9.18
N SER A 122 -7.28 -8.49 -9.55
CA SER A 122 -6.44 -8.78 -10.71
C SER A 122 -7.19 -8.43 -12.01
N ASN A 123 -6.55 -7.70 -12.90
CA ASN A 123 -7.14 -7.34 -14.20
C ASN A 123 -7.51 -8.55 -15.06
N LYS A 124 -6.72 -9.61 -14.97
CA LYS A 124 -6.88 -10.81 -15.79
C LYS A 124 -7.83 -11.83 -15.17
N TYR A 125 -7.76 -12.00 -13.85
CA TYR A 125 -8.52 -13.03 -13.13
C TYR A 125 -9.14 -12.44 -11.86
N LYS A 126 -10.32 -11.89 -12.00
CA LYS A 126 -10.99 -11.11 -10.93
C LYS A 126 -11.26 -11.89 -9.63
N ASN A 127 -11.43 -13.21 -9.72
CA ASN A 127 -11.70 -14.07 -8.57
C ASN A 127 -10.44 -14.80 -8.07
N ASN A 128 -9.27 -14.51 -8.63
CA ASN A 128 -8.04 -15.21 -8.27
C ASN A 128 -7.25 -14.43 -7.21
N MET A 129 -6.82 -15.14 -6.18
CA MET A 129 -5.97 -14.63 -5.11
C MET A 129 -4.56 -15.22 -5.27
N THR A 130 -3.81 -14.71 -6.25
CA THR A 130 -2.46 -15.17 -6.55
C THR A 130 -1.51 -13.98 -6.65
N TRP A 131 -0.49 -13.96 -5.79
CA TRP A 131 0.55 -12.94 -5.89
C TRP A 131 1.52 -13.21 -7.05
N ASN A 132 1.77 -14.47 -7.39
CA ASN A 132 2.78 -14.94 -8.36
C ASN A 132 4.21 -14.61 -7.92
N SER A 133 4.89 -13.73 -8.67
CA SER A 133 6.28 -13.35 -8.44
C SER A 133 6.42 -11.85 -8.23
N GLY A 134 7.60 -11.47 -7.75
CA GLY A 134 7.93 -10.07 -7.49
C GLY A 134 7.61 -9.64 -6.08
N ILE A 135 8.25 -8.54 -5.67
CA ILE A 135 8.13 -8.02 -4.31
C ILE A 135 7.17 -6.85 -4.21
N TYR A 136 6.77 -6.26 -5.34
CA TYR A 136 5.85 -5.12 -5.37
C TYR A 136 4.89 -5.17 -6.55
N ARG A 137 3.78 -4.43 -6.42
CA ARG A 137 2.82 -4.14 -7.49
C ARG A 137 2.29 -2.73 -7.36
N TYR A 138 2.05 -2.10 -8.51
CA TYR A 138 1.23 -0.89 -8.53
C TYR A 138 -0.24 -1.24 -8.39
N PHE A 139 -1.03 -0.35 -7.80
CA PHE A 139 -2.48 -0.53 -7.68
C PHE A 139 -3.22 0.81 -7.58
N ASP A 140 -4.55 0.74 -7.66
CA ASP A 140 -5.40 1.91 -7.83
C ASP A 140 -5.51 2.79 -6.59
N ASN A 141 -5.66 4.09 -6.81
CA ASN A 141 -5.97 5.08 -5.76
C ASN A 141 -7.22 4.70 -4.97
N ILE A 142 -8.25 4.20 -5.64
CA ILE A 142 -9.52 3.84 -5.01
C ILE A 142 -9.34 2.71 -4.00
N TRP A 143 -8.55 1.71 -4.31
CA TRP A 143 -8.27 0.62 -3.36
C TRP A 143 -7.49 1.13 -2.14
N MET A 144 -6.54 2.03 -2.34
CA MET A 144 -5.84 2.66 -1.22
C MET A 144 -6.79 3.51 -0.37
N ALA A 145 -7.69 4.25 -0.99
CA ALA A 145 -8.70 5.02 -0.28
C ALA A 145 -9.65 4.13 0.52
N GLN A 146 -10.05 2.99 -0.04
CA GLN A 146 -10.86 1.98 0.68
C GLN A 146 -10.12 1.44 1.90
N ILE A 147 -8.84 1.11 1.75
CA ILE A 147 -8.00 0.63 2.86
C ILE A 147 -7.88 1.69 3.95
N LEU A 148 -7.57 2.93 3.59
CA LEU A 148 -7.46 4.04 4.55
C LEU A 148 -8.78 4.31 5.27
N LYS A 149 -9.90 4.25 4.56
CA LYS A 149 -11.23 4.40 5.16
C LYS A 149 -11.51 3.32 6.20
N ASP A 150 -11.22 2.06 5.86
CA ASP A 150 -11.40 0.94 6.79
C ASP A 150 -10.44 1.04 7.99
N LEU A 151 -9.22 1.54 7.78
CA LEU A 151 -8.26 1.80 8.86
C LEU A 151 -8.76 2.90 9.80
N VAL A 152 -9.37 3.96 9.30
CA VAL A 152 -9.97 5.00 10.13
C VAL A 152 -11.03 4.40 11.06
N GLU A 153 -11.92 3.55 10.53
CA GLU A 153 -12.93 2.87 11.33
C GLU A 153 -12.30 1.94 12.38
N LEU A 154 -11.32 1.13 11.97
CA LEU A 154 -10.63 0.21 12.86
C LEU A 154 -9.93 0.94 14.01
N LYS A 155 -9.25 2.05 13.73
CA LYS A 155 -8.56 2.87 14.73
C LYS A 155 -9.54 3.60 15.64
N ARG A 156 -10.68 4.03 15.10
CA ARG A 156 -11.75 4.66 15.89
C ARG A 156 -12.32 3.71 16.93
N GLU A 157 -12.53 2.45 16.59
CA GLU A 157 -12.97 1.41 17.52
C GLU A 157 -11.99 1.24 18.70
N GLN A 158 -10.71 1.50 18.46
CA GLN A 158 -9.65 1.39 19.47
C GLN A 158 -9.28 2.73 20.13
N GLN A 159 -10.00 3.81 19.82
CA GLN A 159 -9.72 5.16 20.33
C GLN A 159 -8.35 5.73 19.93
N ASP A 160 -7.76 5.22 18.85
CA ASP A 160 -6.49 5.68 18.27
C ASP A 160 -6.76 6.19 16.85
N THR A 161 -7.25 7.44 16.74
CA THR A 161 -7.80 7.94 15.48
C THR A 161 -6.96 8.95 14.75
N ASP A 162 -6.01 9.57 15.39
CA ASP A 162 -5.45 10.86 14.94
C ASP A 162 -4.83 10.82 13.55
N ILE A 163 -3.76 10.03 13.36
CA ILE A 163 -3.03 10.07 12.09
C ILE A 163 -3.77 9.38 10.95
N SER A 164 -4.59 8.38 11.23
CA SER A 164 -5.30 7.64 10.17
C SER A 164 -6.36 8.50 9.49
N GLN A 165 -7.12 9.31 10.24
CA GLN A 165 -8.09 10.24 9.67
C GLN A 165 -7.41 11.33 8.85
N GLU A 166 -6.37 11.94 9.39
CA GLU A 166 -5.60 12.98 8.70
C GLU A 166 -4.93 12.45 7.43
N PHE A 167 -4.36 11.25 7.49
CA PHE A 167 -3.77 10.58 6.33
C PHE A 167 -4.85 10.30 5.26
N PHE A 168 -5.99 9.77 5.64
CA PHE A 168 -7.11 9.53 4.74
C PHE A 168 -7.58 10.82 4.05
N ASP A 169 -7.79 11.87 4.81
CA ASP A 169 -8.25 13.17 4.29
C ASP A 169 -7.25 13.75 3.30
N TYR A 170 -5.97 13.73 3.65
CA TYR A 170 -4.91 14.22 2.77
C TYR A 170 -4.77 13.37 1.50
N PHE A 171 -4.81 12.05 1.62
CA PHE A 171 -4.74 11.14 0.48
C PHE A 171 -5.91 11.37 -0.50
N CYS A 172 -7.11 11.49 0.00
CA CYS A 172 -8.28 11.79 -0.82
C CYS A 172 -8.18 13.16 -1.49
N PHE A 173 -7.71 14.16 -0.77
CA PHE A 173 -7.50 15.51 -1.31
C PHE A 173 -6.51 15.51 -2.49
N VAL A 174 -5.32 14.93 -2.31
CA VAL A 174 -4.29 14.92 -3.36
C VAL A 174 -4.67 14.09 -4.59
N ASN A 175 -5.51 13.08 -4.42
CA ASN A 175 -5.99 12.22 -5.49
C ASN A 175 -7.36 12.63 -6.06
N ASN A 176 -7.90 13.74 -5.58
CA ASN A 176 -9.23 14.25 -5.97
C ASN A 176 -10.34 13.20 -5.82
N ILE A 177 -10.36 12.54 -4.66
CA ILE A 177 -11.35 11.52 -4.30
C ILE A 177 -12.30 12.13 -3.27
N GLU A 178 -13.59 12.11 -3.57
CA GLU A 178 -14.64 12.45 -2.58
C GLU A 178 -15.04 11.17 -1.83
N GLU A 179 -15.11 11.24 -0.51
CA GLU A 179 -15.42 10.07 0.34
C GLU A 179 -16.73 9.37 -0.06
N LYS A 180 -17.75 10.15 -0.38
CA LYS A 180 -19.06 9.62 -0.82
C LYS A 180 -19.00 8.78 -2.10
N ASN A 181 -17.95 8.96 -2.91
CA ASN A 181 -17.76 8.29 -4.19
C ASN A 181 -16.84 7.04 -4.07
N ILE A 182 -16.33 6.75 -2.87
CA ILE A 182 -15.53 5.54 -2.63
C ILE A 182 -16.47 4.34 -2.60
N PRO A 183 -16.37 3.41 -3.58
CA PRO A 183 -17.22 2.23 -3.57
C PRO A 183 -16.81 1.26 -2.45
N MET A 184 -17.69 0.31 -2.14
CA MET A 184 -17.36 -0.79 -1.26
C MET A 184 -16.23 -1.65 -1.88
N PRO A 185 -15.34 -2.20 -1.06
CA PRO A 185 -14.33 -3.14 -1.55
C PRO A 185 -14.96 -4.31 -2.31
N ASP A 186 -14.36 -4.66 -3.45
CA ASP A 186 -14.86 -5.71 -4.35
C ASP A 186 -13.74 -6.69 -4.76
N GLY A 187 -12.81 -6.95 -3.87
CA GLY A 187 -11.77 -7.96 -4.07
C GLY A 187 -12.32 -9.40 -4.04
N PRO A 188 -11.50 -10.39 -4.41
CA PRO A 188 -11.93 -11.80 -4.48
C PRO A 188 -12.56 -12.33 -3.21
N LEU A 189 -12.08 -11.93 -2.03
CA LEU A 189 -12.67 -12.34 -0.75
C LEU A 189 -14.13 -11.89 -0.61
N MET A 190 -14.45 -10.67 -1.07
CA MET A 190 -15.81 -10.15 -1.01
C MET A 190 -16.74 -10.84 -2.00
N ARG A 191 -16.24 -11.13 -3.18
CA ARG A 191 -16.99 -11.84 -4.23
C ARG A 191 -17.31 -13.27 -3.86
N LEU A 192 -16.36 -13.98 -3.26
CA LEU A 192 -16.56 -15.36 -2.81
C LEU A 192 -17.54 -15.46 -1.64
N SER A 193 -17.50 -14.51 -0.68
CA SER A 193 -18.47 -14.49 0.41
C SER A 193 -19.89 -14.18 -0.05
N SER A 194 -20.09 -13.30 -1.04
CA SER A 194 -21.42 -13.01 -1.59
C SER A 194 -21.98 -14.15 -2.45
N ALA A 195 -21.14 -15.01 -3.02
CA ALA A 195 -21.56 -16.19 -3.77
C ALA A 195 -22.05 -17.36 -2.88
N LEU A 196 -21.70 -17.34 -1.57
CA LEU A 196 -22.08 -18.35 -0.57
C LEU A 196 -23.34 -17.96 0.23
N SER A 197 -23.82 -16.74 0.07
CA SER A 197 -25.05 -16.23 0.65
C SER A 197 -26.18 -16.24 -0.39
#